data_cfb0331fb1f4d45ecf1a56125506df2b
#
_entry.id   cfb0331fb1f4d45ecf1a56125506df2b
#
_cell.length_a   1.000
_cell.length_b   1.000
_cell.length_c   1.000
_cell.angle_alpha   90.00
_cell.angle_beta   90.00
_cell.angle_gamma   90.00
#
_symmetry.space_group_name_H-M   'P 1'
#
loop_
_entity.id
_entity.type
_entity.pdbx_description
1 polymer ?
#
loop_
_entity_poly.entity_id
_entity_poly.type
_entity_poly.pdbx_seq_one_letter_code
_entity_poly.pdbx_strand_id
1 'polypeptide(L)'
;MPATGVKGNNSHNSHKGPGSRPPITGIMTRVQQPEIRVRPAVDGDRPMIAWLMTELWGSATQIVHQTVYRPADLPGLIAERGGRLVGLLTFHVADGVLEVVTLNALERRAGVGTLLMEAAAAEARQLHCHELRLTTTNDNLDAIRFYQRRGLRMVALRPGAVDRSRAERPEIPRIGDYGIPLRDEIDLARPV
;
A
#
# COMPACT_ATOMS: atom_id res chain seq x y z
N MET A 1 54.00 -26.21 22.38
CA MET A 1 55.46 -26.28 22.55
C MET A 1 56.08 -26.73 21.23
N PRO A 2 57.24 -26.23 20.78
CA PRO A 2 57.78 -24.85 20.83
C PRO A 2 57.97 -24.29 19.39
N ALA A 3 57.97 -22.99 19.19
CA ALA A 3 59.06 -22.00 19.25
C ALA A 3 60.14 -22.10 18.14
N THR A 4 60.37 -20.97 17.51
CA THR A 4 61.57 -20.18 17.25
C THR A 4 61.36 -19.54 15.86
N GLY A 5 61.39 -18.25 15.59
CA GLY A 5 62.30 -17.22 16.02
C GLY A 5 63.46 -17.03 15.03
N VAL A 6 63.45 -15.93 14.21
CA VAL A 6 64.76 -15.28 13.81
C VAL A 6 64.42 -13.87 13.30
N LYS A 7 65.26 -12.96 13.73
CA LYS A 7 65.38 -11.49 13.49
C LYS A 7 66.11 -11.19 12.18
N GLY A 8 65.97 -9.96 11.74
CA GLY A 8 66.98 -9.25 10.95
C GLY A 8 66.31 -8.49 9.79
N ASN A 9 66.54 -7.33 9.41
CA ASN A 9 67.36 -6.21 9.85
C ASN A 9 66.99 -5.01 8.93
N ASN A 10 67.12 -3.83 9.47
CA ASN A 10 67.06 -2.50 8.89
C ASN A 10 67.48 -2.33 7.45
N SER A 11 66.74 -1.48 6.70
CA SER A 11 67.39 -0.46 5.85
C SER A 11 66.41 0.70 5.57
N HIS A 12 66.82 1.89 5.98
CA HIS A 12 66.25 3.19 5.63
C HIS A 12 66.16 3.36 4.10
N ASN A 13 65.04 3.88 3.61
CA ASN A 13 65.10 4.83 2.51
C ASN A 13 63.94 5.83 2.56
N SER A 14 64.31 7.07 2.79
CA SER A 14 63.46 8.23 2.72
C SER A 14 63.09 8.55 1.27
N HIS A 15 61.81 8.58 0.94
CA HIS A 15 61.39 9.35 -0.25
C HIS A 15 60.13 10.17 0.11
N LYS A 16 60.36 11.47 -0.09
CA LYS A 16 59.38 12.58 0.02
C LYS A 16 58.15 12.29 -0.84
N GLY A 17 56.99 12.66 -0.26
CA GLY A 17 55.73 12.72 -0.99
C GLY A 17 55.71 13.78 -2.08
N PRO A 18 54.65 13.84 -2.82
CA PRO A 18 53.74 14.97 -2.68
C PRO A 18 52.26 14.64 -2.92
N GLY A 19 51.44 15.54 -2.47
CA GLY A 19 50.11 15.71 -3.02
C GLY A 19 48.98 15.18 -2.14
N SER A 20 48.68 15.96 -1.11
CA SER A 20 47.36 15.94 -0.52
C SER A 20 46.29 16.24 -1.58
N ARG A 21 45.60 15.20 -2.05
CA ARG A 21 44.33 15.39 -2.78
C ARG A 21 43.33 16.06 -1.85
N PRO A 22 42.68 17.16 -2.27
CA PRO A 22 41.60 17.73 -1.48
C PRO A 22 40.47 16.70 -1.34
N PRO A 23 39.79 16.65 -0.20
CA PRO A 23 38.63 15.79 -0.04
C PRO A 23 37.58 16.24 -1.04
N ILE A 24 37.15 15.34 -1.92
CA ILE A 24 35.98 15.56 -2.76
C ILE A 24 34.78 15.46 -1.82
N THR A 25 34.49 16.58 -1.14
CA THR A 25 33.21 16.75 -0.44
C THR A 25 32.16 16.97 -1.52
N GLY A 26 31.81 15.88 -2.23
CA GLY A 26 30.60 15.84 -3.01
C GLY A 26 29.43 15.92 -2.03
N ILE A 27 28.88 17.12 -1.88
CA ILE A 27 27.56 17.30 -1.28
C ILE A 27 26.61 16.58 -2.21
N MET A 28 26.33 15.29 -1.93
CA MET A 28 25.17 14.62 -2.51
C MET A 28 23.94 15.34 -1.98
N THR A 29 23.51 16.36 -2.70
CA THR A 29 22.22 16.98 -2.49
C THR A 29 21.21 15.86 -2.64
N ARG A 30 20.69 15.39 -1.51
CA ARG A 30 19.59 14.42 -1.47
C ARG A 30 18.44 15.12 -2.19
N VAL A 31 18.17 14.74 -3.44
CA VAL A 31 17.00 15.20 -4.16
C VAL A 31 15.80 14.79 -3.30
N GLN A 32 15.22 15.74 -2.61
CA GLN A 32 14.01 15.49 -1.83
C GLN A 32 12.91 15.13 -2.83
N GLN A 33 12.42 13.92 -2.74
CA GLN A 33 11.27 13.54 -3.52
C GLN A 33 10.08 14.42 -3.13
N PRO A 34 9.27 14.90 -4.09
CA PRO A 34 8.08 15.68 -3.78
C PRO A 34 7.20 14.98 -2.73
N GLU A 35 6.61 15.77 -1.86
CA GLU A 35 5.68 15.28 -0.84
C GLU A 35 4.44 14.65 -1.48
N ILE A 36 3.90 13.60 -0.85
CA ILE A 36 2.65 12.99 -1.27
C ILE A 36 1.50 13.87 -0.78
N ARG A 37 0.62 14.26 -1.69
CA ARG A 37 -0.61 14.98 -1.38
C ARG A 37 -1.82 14.09 -1.64
N VAL A 38 -2.79 14.13 -0.74
CA VAL A 38 -4.06 13.42 -0.91
C VAL A 38 -5.15 14.46 -1.18
N ARG A 39 -5.96 14.21 -2.20
CA ARG A 39 -7.11 15.04 -2.56
C ARG A 39 -8.35 14.18 -2.83
N PRO A 40 -9.56 14.72 -2.71
CA PRO A 40 -10.76 14.07 -3.23
C PRO A 40 -10.66 13.84 -4.74
N ALA A 41 -11.25 12.73 -5.18
CA ALA A 41 -11.47 12.47 -6.59
C ALA A 41 -12.60 13.37 -7.12
N VAL A 42 -12.46 13.83 -8.35
CA VAL A 42 -13.47 14.63 -9.06
C VAL A 42 -13.97 13.89 -10.30
N ASP A 43 -15.05 14.34 -10.91
CA ASP A 43 -15.64 13.68 -12.10
C ASP A 43 -14.63 13.46 -13.24
N GLY A 44 -13.70 14.39 -13.42
CA GLY A 44 -12.63 14.26 -14.39
C GLY A 44 -11.66 13.09 -14.16
N ASP A 45 -11.62 12.54 -12.94
CA ASP A 45 -10.76 11.40 -12.60
C ASP A 45 -11.39 10.06 -12.96
N ARG A 46 -12.72 9.99 -13.20
CA ARG A 46 -13.45 8.74 -13.45
C ARG A 46 -12.85 7.85 -14.54
N PRO A 47 -12.46 8.37 -15.71
CA PRO A 47 -11.85 7.53 -16.76
C PRO A 47 -10.53 6.91 -16.30
N MET A 48 -9.70 7.67 -15.60
CA MET A 48 -8.44 7.20 -15.04
C MET A 48 -8.68 6.12 -13.96
N ILE A 49 -9.67 6.31 -13.07
CA ILE A 49 -10.05 5.32 -12.05
C ILE A 49 -10.52 4.02 -12.71
N ALA A 50 -11.41 4.10 -13.71
CA ALA A 50 -11.92 2.92 -14.41
C ALA A 50 -10.79 2.14 -15.10
N TRP A 51 -9.88 2.86 -15.78
CA TRP A 51 -8.69 2.27 -16.39
C TRP A 51 -7.80 1.59 -15.35
N LEU A 52 -7.47 2.27 -14.24
CA LEU A 52 -6.62 1.74 -13.18
C LEU A 52 -7.19 0.46 -12.56
N MET A 53 -8.51 0.40 -12.35
CA MET A 53 -9.17 -0.80 -11.84
C MET A 53 -9.03 -1.97 -12.80
N THR A 54 -9.21 -1.73 -14.09
CA THR A 54 -9.05 -2.75 -15.12
C THR A 54 -7.61 -3.28 -15.17
N GLU A 55 -6.61 -2.39 -15.12
CA GLU A 55 -5.20 -2.77 -15.13
C GLU A 55 -4.76 -3.55 -13.88
N LEU A 56 -5.22 -3.14 -12.69
CA LEU A 56 -4.78 -3.75 -11.43
C LEU A 56 -5.58 -5.00 -11.02
N TRP A 57 -6.88 -5.02 -11.37
CA TRP A 57 -7.82 -6.03 -10.88
C TRP A 57 -8.50 -6.84 -11.99
N GLY A 58 -8.16 -6.55 -13.26
CA GLY A 58 -8.77 -7.21 -14.41
C GLY A 58 -10.24 -6.83 -14.66
N SER A 59 -10.80 -5.90 -13.89
CA SER A 59 -12.21 -5.50 -14.00
C SER A 59 -12.42 -4.08 -13.51
N ALA A 60 -13.29 -3.32 -14.19
CA ALA A 60 -13.75 -2.01 -13.75
C ALA A 60 -14.75 -2.06 -12.58
N THR A 61 -15.15 -3.26 -12.15
CA THR A 61 -16.07 -3.48 -11.04
C THR A 61 -15.39 -4.26 -9.90
N GLN A 62 -15.85 -4.04 -8.67
CA GLN A 62 -15.46 -4.79 -7.49
C GLN A 62 -16.69 -5.40 -6.83
N ILE A 63 -16.54 -6.60 -6.26
CA ILE A 63 -17.60 -7.25 -5.49
C ILE A 63 -17.18 -7.23 -4.02
N VAL A 64 -18.00 -6.63 -3.19
CA VAL A 64 -17.84 -6.64 -1.73
C VAL A 64 -19.18 -7.07 -1.14
N HIS A 65 -19.21 -8.10 -0.31
CA HIS A 65 -20.43 -8.66 0.28
C HIS A 65 -21.55 -8.94 -0.76
N GLN A 66 -21.18 -9.49 -1.91
CA GLN A 66 -22.09 -9.77 -3.04
C GLN A 66 -22.69 -8.50 -3.70
N THR A 67 -22.29 -7.31 -3.28
CA THR A 67 -22.65 -6.05 -3.92
C THR A 67 -21.61 -5.68 -4.95
N VAL A 68 -22.07 -5.39 -6.18
CA VAL A 68 -21.19 -4.96 -7.28
C VAL A 68 -21.04 -3.45 -7.22
N TYR A 69 -19.81 -2.99 -7.03
CA TYR A 69 -19.45 -1.58 -7.07
C TYR A 69 -18.70 -1.24 -8.37
N ARG A 70 -18.87 -0.01 -8.81
CA ARG A 70 -18.02 0.62 -9.84
C ARG A 70 -17.16 1.68 -9.18
N PRO A 71 -15.89 1.42 -8.86
CA PRO A 71 -15.04 2.36 -8.14
C PRO A 71 -14.95 3.75 -8.78
N ALA A 72 -15.08 3.85 -10.11
CA ALA A 72 -15.09 5.12 -10.82
C ALA A 72 -16.34 5.99 -10.52
N ASP A 73 -17.42 5.38 -10.02
CA ASP A 73 -18.67 6.08 -9.68
C ASP A 73 -18.78 6.38 -8.18
N LEU A 74 -17.82 5.89 -7.38
CA LEU A 74 -17.78 6.09 -5.93
C LEU A 74 -17.02 7.37 -5.57
N PRO A 75 -17.30 7.97 -4.41
CA PRO A 75 -16.39 8.90 -3.78
C PRO A 75 -15.00 8.27 -3.62
N GLY A 76 -13.97 9.07 -3.79
CA GLY A 76 -12.60 8.55 -3.71
C GLY A 76 -11.58 9.58 -3.27
N LEU A 77 -10.41 9.09 -2.93
CA LEU A 77 -9.23 9.85 -2.53
C LEU A 77 -8.06 9.48 -3.43
N ILE A 78 -7.41 10.46 -3.99
CA ILE A 78 -6.26 10.31 -4.89
C ILE A 78 -5.02 10.79 -4.19
N ALA A 79 -3.99 9.95 -4.14
CA ALA A 79 -2.65 10.33 -3.68
C ALA A 79 -1.77 10.66 -4.88
N GLU A 80 -1.16 11.83 -4.87
CA GLU A 80 -0.29 12.34 -5.92
C GLU A 80 1.08 12.71 -5.37
N ARG A 81 2.12 12.48 -6.15
CA ARG A 81 3.49 12.94 -5.89
C ARG A 81 4.01 13.67 -7.12
N GLY A 82 4.26 14.98 -7.01
CA GLY A 82 4.73 15.78 -8.14
C GLY A 82 3.78 15.73 -9.35
N GLY A 83 2.47 15.70 -9.13
CA GLY A 83 1.46 15.59 -10.18
C GLY A 83 1.24 14.21 -10.77
N ARG A 84 1.97 13.17 -10.27
CA ARG A 84 1.77 11.78 -10.68
C ARG A 84 0.88 11.05 -9.68
N LEU A 85 -0.06 10.27 -10.18
CA LEU A 85 -0.84 9.35 -9.38
C LEU A 85 0.07 8.31 -8.72
N VAL A 86 0.02 8.20 -7.39
CA VAL A 86 0.76 7.21 -6.60
C VAL A 86 -0.15 6.34 -5.74
N GLY A 87 -1.44 6.65 -5.68
CA GLY A 87 -2.41 5.80 -4.99
C GLY A 87 -3.86 6.29 -5.15
N LEU A 88 -4.78 5.36 -4.93
CA LEU A 88 -6.22 5.56 -5.01
C LEU A 88 -6.91 4.80 -3.89
N LEU A 89 -7.91 5.41 -3.27
CA LEU A 89 -8.86 4.76 -2.38
C LEU A 89 -10.26 5.18 -2.82
N THR A 90 -11.19 4.23 -2.92
CA THR A 90 -12.61 4.52 -3.12
C THR A 90 -13.42 3.93 -1.98
N PHE A 91 -14.53 4.56 -1.65
CA PHE A 91 -15.35 4.17 -0.51
C PHE A 91 -16.84 4.34 -0.78
N HIS A 92 -17.65 3.65 0.00
CA HIS A 92 -19.09 3.80 0.07
C HIS A 92 -19.48 4.19 1.50
N VAL A 93 -20.56 4.97 1.66
CA VAL A 93 -21.07 5.36 2.98
C VAL A 93 -22.52 4.92 3.08
N ALA A 94 -22.79 4.12 4.10
CA ALA A 94 -24.13 3.69 4.46
C ALA A 94 -24.22 3.46 5.98
N ASP A 95 -25.34 3.75 6.58
CA ASP A 95 -25.68 3.46 8.01
C ASP A 95 -24.61 3.97 8.99
N GLY A 96 -23.96 5.11 8.69
CA GLY A 96 -22.91 5.68 9.54
C GLY A 96 -21.58 4.92 9.48
N VAL A 97 -21.37 4.07 8.48
CA VAL A 97 -20.12 3.34 8.19
C VAL A 97 -19.52 3.85 6.89
N LEU A 98 -18.23 4.20 6.91
CA LEU A 98 -17.45 4.39 5.70
C LEU A 98 -16.76 3.06 5.38
N GLU A 99 -17.20 2.41 4.30
CA GLU A 99 -16.61 1.17 3.80
C GLU A 99 -15.63 1.46 2.67
N VAL A 100 -14.36 1.13 2.87
CA VAL A 100 -13.34 1.22 1.82
C VAL A 100 -13.54 0.07 0.84
N VAL A 101 -13.89 0.41 -0.40
CA VAL A 101 -14.12 -0.55 -1.49
C VAL A 101 -12.82 -0.92 -2.19
N THR A 102 -11.94 0.06 -2.44
CA THR A 102 -10.61 -0.19 -3.00
C THR A 102 -9.54 0.62 -2.29
N LEU A 103 -8.35 0.04 -2.16
CA LEU A 103 -7.14 0.73 -1.72
C LEU A 103 -5.96 0.26 -2.57
N ASN A 104 -5.41 1.15 -3.36
CA ASN A 104 -4.29 0.88 -4.25
C ASN A 104 -3.14 1.83 -3.94
N ALA A 105 -2.02 1.30 -3.44
CA ALA A 105 -0.77 2.02 -3.26
C ALA A 105 0.19 1.62 -4.37
N LEU A 106 0.37 2.49 -5.36
CA LEU A 106 1.19 2.21 -6.55
C LEU A 106 2.69 2.29 -6.25
N GLU A 107 3.07 3.04 -5.23
CA GLU A 107 4.44 3.09 -4.71
C GLU A 107 4.52 2.32 -3.39
N ARG A 108 5.12 1.14 -3.43
CA ARG A 108 5.28 0.29 -2.24
C ARG A 108 6.23 0.93 -1.23
N ARG A 109 5.91 0.80 0.06
CA ARG A 109 6.73 1.26 1.21
C ARG A 109 6.98 2.77 1.24
N ALA A 110 6.29 3.55 0.44
CA ALA A 110 6.38 5.01 0.38
C ALA A 110 5.38 5.74 1.31
N GLY A 111 4.61 5.00 2.10
CA GLY A 111 3.61 5.58 3.02
C GLY A 111 2.26 5.89 2.37
N VAL A 112 2.10 5.71 1.05
CA VAL A 112 0.88 6.05 0.29
C VAL A 112 -0.38 5.47 0.91
N GLY A 113 -0.40 4.17 1.18
CA GLY A 113 -1.56 3.50 1.77
C GLY A 113 -1.91 4.03 3.17
N THR A 114 -0.89 4.44 3.95
CA THR A 114 -1.11 5.04 5.27
C THR A 114 -1.80 6.39 5.14
N LEU A 115 -1.31 7.26 4.26
CA LEU A 115 -1.91 8.58 4.03
C LEU A 115 -3.34 8.47 3.51
N LEU A 116 -3.62 7.53 2.60
CA LEU A 116 -4.98 7.29 2.11
C LEU A 116 -5.92 6.80 3.22
N MET A 117 -5.48 5.89 4.08
CA MET A 117 -6.30 5.41 5.21
C MET A 117 -6.53 6.48 6.28
N GLU A 118 -5.56 7.35 6.53
CA GLU A 118 -5.71 8.51 7.42
C GLU A 118 -6.69 9.52 6.85
N ALA A 119 -6.59 9.81 5.55
CA ALA A 119 -7.54 10.68 4.86
C ALA A 119 -8.96 10.09 4.83
N ALA A 120 -9.12 8.79 4.60
CA ALA A 120 -10.42 8.12 4.68
C ALA A 120 -11.02 8.19 6.09
N ALA A 121 -10.20 8.07 7.12
CA ALA A 121 -10.68 8.24 8.50
C ALA A 121 -11.07 9.70 8.81
N ALA A 122 -10.39 10.68 8.24
CA ALA A 122 -10.78 12.08 8.36
C ALA A 122 -12.11 12.34 7.63
N GLU A 123 -12.27 11.80 6.43
CA GLU A 123 -13.52 11.88 5.66
C GLU A 123 -14.69 11.24 6.41
N ALA A 124 -14.47 10.05 7.00
CA ALA A 124 -15.50 9.37 7.80
C ALA A 124 -15.99 10.25 8.96
N ARG A 125 -15.10 10.97 9.65
CA ARG A 125 -15.50 11.91 10.72
C ARG A 125 -16.30 13.09 10.17
N GLN A 126 -15.90 13.66 9.01
CA GLN A 126 -16.62 14.76 8.38
C GLN A 126 -18.04 14.34 7.97
N LEU A 127 -18.19 13.09 7.53
CA LEU A 127 -19.46 12.48 7.15
C LEU A 127 -20.25 11.91 8.35
N HIS A 128 -19.80 12.20 9.59
CA HIS A 128 -20.42 11.70 10.83
C HIS A 128 -20.56 10.18 10.90
N CYS A 129 -19.66 9.45 10.25
CA CYS A 129 -19.59 8.01 10.41
C CYS A 129 -19.04 7.66 11.80
N HIS A 130 -19.47 6.54 12.36
CA HIS A 130 -18.97 6.01 13.62
C HIS A 130 -17.91 4.92 13.41
N GLU A 131 -17.82 4.38 12.18
CA GLU A 131 -16.94 3.27 11.85
C GLU A 131 -16.28 3.44 10.49
N LEU A 132 -15.02 3.03 10.39
CA LEU A 132 -14.27 2.79 9.16
C LEU A 132 -14.12 1.28 9.01
N ARG A 133 -14.60 0.74 7.89
CA ARG A 133 -14.60 -0.69 7.58
C ARG A 133 -13.98 -0.97 6.22
N LEU A 134 -13.50 -2.18 6.06
CA LEU A 134 -13.09 -2.75 4.77
C LEU A 134 -13.19 -4.27 4.81
N THR A 135 -13.19 -4.86 3.62
CA THR A 135 -13.13 -6.31 3.42
C THR A 135 -11.87 -6.66 2.64
N THR A 136 -11.24 -7.76 3.02
CA THR A 136 -10.13 -8.36 2.27
C THR A 136 -10.27 -9.87 2.22
N THR A 137 -9.47 -10.52 1.38
CA THR A 137 -9.51 -11.98 1.23
C THR A 137 -8.53 -12.67 2.18
N ASN A 138 -8.78 -13.95 2.47
CA ASN A 138 -8.02 -14.74 3.43
C ASN A 138 -6.55 -14.96 3.05
N ASP A 139 -6.23 -14.84 1.78
CA ASP A 139 -4.87 -14.98 1.23
C ASP A 139 -4.04 -13.68 1.32
N ASN A 140 -4.70 -12.52 1.40
CA ASN A 140 -4.03 -11.21 1.38
C ASN A 140 -3.41 -10.85 2.75
N LEU A 141 -2.43 -11.63 3.16
CA LEU A 141 -1.77 -11.50 4.47
C LEU A 141 -1.07 -10.14 4.64
N ASP A 142 -0.55 -9.58 3.55
CA ASP A 142 0.09 -8.25 3.58
C ASP A 142 -0.93 -7.15 3.89
N ALA A 143 -2.13 -7.21 3.31
CA ALA A 143 -3.21 -6.27 3.59
C ALA A 143 -3.72 -6.46 5.03
N ILE A 144 -3.96 -7.69 5.47
CA ILE A 144 -4.39 -8.01 6.84
C ILE A 144 -3.41 -7.41 7.86
N ARG A 145 -2.11 -7.66 7.68
CA ARG A 145 -1.06 -7.08 8.52
C ARG A 145 -1.05 -5.55 8.47
N PHE A 146 -1.21 -4.98 7.28
CA PHE A 146 -1.22 -3.54 7.06
C PHE A 146 -2.37 -2.86 7.81
N TYR A 147 -3.58 -3.39 7.73
CA TYR A 147 -4.77 -2.82 8.36
C TYR A 147 -4.74 -2.96 9.89
N GLN A 148 -4.34 -4.14 10.41
CA GLN A 148 -4.24 -4.33 11.86
C GLN A 148 -3.22 -3.38 12.50
N ARG A 149 -2.10 -3.12 11.84
CA ARG A 149 -1.11 -2.11 12.32
C ARG A 149 -1.64 -0.68 12.31
N ARG A 150 -2.81 -0.42 11.72
CA ARG A 150 -3.53 0.87 11.72
C ARG A 150 -4.76 0.86 12.60
N GLY A 151 -4.82 -0.12 13.50
CA GLY A 151 -5.84 -0.20 14.52
C GLY A 151 -7.15 -0.83 14.06
N LEU A 152 -7.25 -1.32 12.82
CA LEU A 152 -8.41 -2.10 12.43
C LEU A 152 -8.34 -3.48 13.08
N ARG A 153 -9.47 -4.00 13.51
CA ARG A 153 -9.62 -5.34 14.09
C ARG A 153 -10.44 -6.20 13.14
N MET A 154 -10.15 -7.48 13.07
CA MET A 154 -11.02 -8.43 12.40
C MET A 154 -12.34 -8.51 13.16
N VAL A 155 -13.43 -8.23 12.49
CA VAL A 155 -14.77 -8.19 13.10
C VAL A 155 -15.70 -9.29 12.59
N ALA A 156 -15.43 -9.79 11.37
CA ALA A 156 -16.16 -10.93 10.83
C ALA A 156 -15.27 -11.76 9.89
N LEU A 157 -15.56 -13.07 9.84
CA LEU A 157 -15.11 -14.00 8.81
C LEU A 157 -16.33 -14.42 8.00
N ARG A 158 -16.20 -14.43 6.67
CA ARG A 158 -17.25 -14.85 5.73
C ARG A 158 -16.79 -16.09 4.97
N PRO A 159 -17.00 -17.29 5.52
CA PRO A 159 -16.56 -18.53 4.89
C PRO A 159 -17.23 -18.73 3.53
N GLY A 160 -16.42 -19.10 2.52
CA GLY A 160 -16.88 -19.37 1.17
C GLY A 160 -17.40 -18.15 0.39
N ALA A 161 -17.15 -16.92 0.86
CA ALA A 161 -17.63 -15.71 0.18
C ALA A 161 -17.02 -15.58 -1.23
N VAL A 162 -15.71 -15.83 -1.36
CA VAL A 162 -15.02 -15.79 -2.66
C VAL A 162 -15.47 -16.94 -3.58
N ASP A 163 -15.78 -18.12 -3.03
CA ASP A 163 -16.33 -19.22 -3.84
C ASP A 163 -17.70 -18.86 -4.44
N ARG A 164 -18.53 -18.12 -3.70
CA ARG A 164 -19.80 -17.59 -4.22
C ARG A 164 -19.57 -16.55 -5.31
N SER A 165 -18.68 -15.59 -5.06
CA SER A 165 -18.31 -14.57 -6.07
C SER A 165 -17.74 -15.19 -7.34
N ARG A 166 -17.01 -16.31 -7.23
CA ARG A 166 -16.45 -17.04 -8.37
C ARG A 166 -17.53 -17.70 -9.23
N ALA A 167 -18.71 -18.01 -8.68
CA ALA A 167 -19.82 -18.51 -9.47
C ALA A 167 -20.29 -17.46 -10.52
N GLU A 168 -20.21 -16.19 -10.20
CA GLU A 168 -20.56 -15.07 -11.08
C GLU A 168 -19.34 -14.56 -11.88
N ARG A 169 -18.13 -14.74 -11.34
CA ARG A 169 -16.86 -14.30 -11.92
C ARG A 169 -15.84 -15.45 -11.93
N PRO A 170 -15.94 -16.37 -12.90
CA PRO A 170 -15.07 -17.56 -12.98
C PRO A 170 -13.58 -17.25 -13.11
N GLU A 171 -13.22 -16.03 -13.52
CA GLU A 171 -11.85 -15.55 -13.64
C GLU A 171 -11.14 -15.36 -12.27
N ILE A 172 -11.87 -15.31 -11.15
CA ILE A 172 -11.27 -15.23 -9.83
C ILE A 172 -10.44 -16.49 -9.57
N PRO A 173 -9.13 -16.36 -9.30
CA PRO A 173 -8.25 -17.51 -9.14
C PRO A 173 -8.66 -18.39 -7.95
N ARG A 174 -8.34 -19.67 -8.01
CA ARG A 174 -8.56 -20.61 -6.88
C ARG A 174 -7.48 -20.54 -5.83
N ILE A 175 -6.28 -20.16 -6.24
CA ILE A 175 -5.11 -19.97 -5.38
C ILE A 175 -4.72 -18.51 -5.46
N GLY A 176 -4.61 -17.87 -4.33
CA GLY A 176 -4.22 -16.47 -4.19
C GLY A 176 -2.76 -16.30 -3.78
N ASP A 177 -2.48 -15.21 -3.12
CA ASP A 177 -1.14 -14.88 -2.62
C ASP A 177 -0.60 -15.99 -1.69
N TYR A 178 0.72 -16.15 -1.69
CA TYR A 178 1.44 -17.16 -0.88
C TYR A 178 1.02 -18.61 -1.13
N GLY A 179 0.34 -18.91 -2.25
CA GLY A 179 -0.17 -20.25 -2.53
C GLY A 179 -1.38 -20.64 -1.65
N ILE A 180 -2.00 -19.69 -1.00
CA ILE A 180 -3.16 -19.93 -0.11
C ILE A 180 -4.43 -20.12 -0.96
N PRO A 181 -5.26 -21.15 -0.68
CA PRO A 181 -6.57 -21.25 -1.31
C PRO A 181 -7.43 -20.01 -1.05
N LEU A 182 -7.84 -19.34 -2.13
CA LEU A 182 -8.64 -18.12 -2.09
C LEU A 182 -10.11 -18.49 -1.97
N ARG A 183 -10.72 -18.35 -0.78
CA ARG A 183 -12.07 -18.83 -0.47
C ARG A 183 -12.93 -17.87 0.34
N ASP A 184 -12.31 -17.17 1.29
CA ASP A 184 -13.02 -16.49 2.36
C ASP A 184 -12.76 -14.99 2.33
N GLU A 185 -13.72 -14.21 2.83
CA GLU A 185 -13.54 -12.78 3.09
C GLU A 185 -13.42 -12.53 4.59
N ILE A 186 -12.66 -11.51 4.94
CA ILE A 186 -12.44 -11.04 6.31
C ILE A 186 -12.77 -9.56 6.36
N ASP A 187 -13.73 -9.21 7.23
CA ASP A 187 -14.05 -7.82 7.49
C ASP A 187 -13.14 -7.29 8.61
N LEU A 188 -12.56 -6.12 8.37
CA LEU A 188 -11.80 -5.39 9.38
C LEU A 188 -12.43 -4.01 9.59
N ALA A 189 -12.54 -3.60 10.86
CA ALA A 189 -13.13 -2.31 11.21
C ALA A 189 -12.43 -1.66 12.39
N ARG A 190 -12.64 -0.35 12.52
CA ARG A 190 -12.29 0.44 13.70
C ARG A 190 -13.25 1.62 13.87
N PRO A 191 -13.47 2.13 15.09
CA PRO A 191 -14.11 3.43 15.30
C PRO A 191 -13.32 4.57 14.64
N VAL A 192 -14.00 5.69 14.33
CA VAL A 192 -13.40 6.91 13.74
C VAL A 192 -13.68 8.14 14.59
#